data_711d776fc381a0092b4bd619ecd1b313
#
_entry.id   711d776fc381a0092b4bd619ecd1b313
#
_cell.length_a   1.000
_cell.length_b   1.000
_cell.length_c   1.000
_cell.angle_alpha   90.00
_cell.angle_beta   90.00
_cell.angle_gamma   90.00
#
_symmetry.space_group_name_H-M   'P 1'
#
loop_
_entity.id
_entity.type
_entity.pdbx_description
1 polymer ?
#
loop_
_entity_poly.entity_id
_entity_poly.type
_entity_poly.pdbx_seq_one_letter_code
_entity_poly.pdbx_strand_id
1 'polypeptide(L)'
;MDYKVNIIQNQVEVKDPLIEDFPDLLFGVTPDDIPVFDATEYCEKGEYGEQFNVRVFMRTCKLFIEGFVVAGELETNKLFYQNTDGHALIHEQLTYLFLCYVNKAWLIYFNSLLSDVINNGVAYSDSFLLKQTMQRIPSDVLEKILESRKEDEQPTAT
;
A
#
# COMPACT_ATOMS: atom_id res chain seq x y z
N MET A 1 1.63 -3.23 24.93
CA MET A 1 0.32 -3.84 24.58
C MET A 1 0.56 -5.13 23.85
N ASP A 2 -0.20 -6.16 24.17
CA ASP A 2 -0.18 -7.42 23.40
C ASP A 2 -1.36 -7.39 22.46
N TYR A 3 -1.10 -7.35 21.15
CA TYR A 3 -2.12 -7.39 20.13
C TYR A 3 -2.60 -8.83 19.93
N LYS A 4 -3.91 -9.00 19.86
CA LYS A 4 -4.54 -10.29 19.61
C LYS A 4 -4.75 -10.45 18.11
N VAL A 5 -4.45 -11.65 17.59
CA VAL A 5 -4.85 -12.06 16.25
C VAL A 5 -6.18 -12.81 16.38
N ASN A 6 -7.23 -12.29 15.78
CA ASN A 6 -8.55 -12.90 15.78
C ASN A 6 -8.65 -13.91 14.63
N ILE A 7 -9.26 -15.05 14.89
CA ILE A 7 -9.49 -16.07 13.85
C ILE A 7 -10.90 -15.87 13.30
N ILE A 8 -11.00 -15.74 11.98
CA ILE A 8 -12.28 -15.65 11.28
C ILE A 8 -12.49 -16.89 10.40
N GLN A 9 -13.69 -17.47 10.46
CA GLN A 9 -14.02 -18.70 9.75
C GLN A 9 -14.49 -18.45 8.31
N ASN A 10 -14.88 -17.23 7.98
CA ASN A 10 -15.39 -16.90 6.66
C ASN A 10 -14.31 -16.21 5.82
N GLN A 11 -14.37 -16.45 4.51
CA GLN A 11 -13.59 -15.65 3.58
C GLN A 11 -14.02 -14.19 3.70
N VAL A 12 -13.04 -13.30 3.70
CA VAL A 12 -13.31 -11.87 3.62
C VAL A 12 -13.97 -11.59 2.27
N GLU A 13 -15.08 -10.90 2.29
CA GLU A 13 -15.70 -10.44 1.05
C GLU A 13 -14.75 -9.42 0.38
N VAL A 14 -14.15 -9.85 -0.73
CA VAL A 14 -13.20 -9.00 -1.48
C VAL A 14 -13.99 -7.86 -2.11
N LYS A 15 -13.61 -6.64 -1.79
CA LYS A 15 -14.06 -5.42 -2.47
C LYS A 15 -13.01 -4.98 -3.48
N ASP A 16 -13.45 -4.25 -4.49
CA ASP A 16 -12.54 -3.63 -5.45
C ASP A 16 -11.43 -2.85 -4.73
N PRO A 17 -10.20 -2.86 -5.26
CA PRO A 17 -9.09 -2.19 -4.63
C PRO A 17 -9.44 -0.71 -4.39
N LEU A 18 -9.45 -0.31 -3.11
CA LEU A 18 -9.72 1.06 -2.71
C LEU A 18 -8.67 2.04 -3.23
N ILE A 19 -7.49 1.53 -3.62
CA ILE A 19 -6.36 2.31 -4.07
C ILE A 19 -5.89 1.74 -5.40
N GLU A 20 -6.15 2.46 -6.49
CA GLU A 20 -5.73 2.09 -7.86
C GLU A 20 -4.19 1.90 -7.97
N ASP A 21 -3.42 2.54 -7.08
CA ASP A 21 -1.96 2.47 -7.05
C ASP A 21 -1.41 1.12 -6.53
N PHE A 22 -2.26 0.30 -5.90
CA PHE A 22 -1.87 -1.00 -5.31
C PHE A 22 -2.83 -2.12 -5.77
N PRO A 23 -2.81 -2.48 -7.07
CA PRO A 23 -3.78 -3.41 -7.64
C PRO A 23 -3.69 -4.83 -7.04
N ASP A 24 -2.53 -5.20 -6.49
CA ASP A 24 -2.31 -6.51 -5.87
C ASP A 24 -2.70 -6.55 -4.39
N LEU A 25 -3.05 -5.40 -3.82
CA LEU A 25 -3.50 -5.31 -2.43
C LEU A 25 -5.02 -5.50 -2.36
N LEU A 26 -5.44 -6.70 -1.99
CA LEU A 26 -6.85 -7.04 -1.90
C LEU A 26 -7.46 -6.55 -0.59
N PHE A 27 -8.42 -5.65 -0.72
CA PHE A 27 -9.21 -5.14 0.38
C PHE A 27 -10.51 -5.93 0.53
N GLY A 28 -10.98 -6.06 1.76
CA GLY A 28 -12.22 -6.72 2.07
C GLY A 28 -12.77 -6.28 3.42
N VAL A 29 -13.85 -6.93 3.84
CA VAL A 29 -14.52 -6.63 5.12
C VAL A 29 -14.71 -7.92 5.90
N THR A 30 -14.39 -7.89 7.19
CA THR A 30 -14.66 -9.02 8.09
C THR A 30 -16.16 -9.17 8.34
N PRO A 31 -16.62 -10.31 8.91
CA PRO A 31 -18.03 -10.49 9.29
C PRO A 31 -18.57 -9.41 10.26
N ASP A 32 -17.67 -8.76 11.01
CA ASP A 32 -18.01 -7.67 11.93
C ASP A 32 -17.90 -6.27 11.27
N ASP A 33 -17.92 -6.23 9.94
CA ASP A 33 -17.84 -5.00 9.13
C ASP A 33 -16.55 -4.18 9.34
N ILE A 34 -15.45 -4.84 9.71
CA ILE A 34 -14.13 -4.21 9.86
C ILE A 34 -13.37 -4.26 8.53
N PRO A 35 -12.94 -3.11 7.99
CA PRO A 35 -12.18 -3.09 6.74
C PRO A 35 -10.76 -3.58 6.95
N VAL A 36 -10.33 -4.52 6.11
CA VAL A 36 -9.03 -5.18 6.18
C VAL A 36 -8.44 -5.37 4.77
N PHE A 37 -7.15 -5.64 4.71
CA PHE A 37 -6.47 -6.10 3.50
C PHE A 37 -5.70 -7.41 3.74
N ASP A 38 -5.52 -8.20 2.68
CA ASP A 38 -4.78 -9.46 2.72
C ASP A 38 -3.28 -9.23 2.56
N ALA A 39 -2.56 -9.23 3.68
CA ALA A 39 -1.12 -9.03 3.72
C ALA A 39 -0.34 -10.25 3.21
N THR A 40 -0.86 -11.47 3.42
CA THR A 40 -0.23 -12.70 2.95
C THR A 40 -0.28 -12.79 1.45
N GLU A 41 -1.45 -12.61 0.85
CA GLU A 41 -1.61 -12.68 -0.60
C GLU A 41 -0.77 -11.62 -1.32
N TYR A 42 -0.71 -10.39 -0.80
CA TYR A 42 0.14 -9.35 -1.34
C TYR A 42 1.62 -9.74 -1.36
N CYS A 43 2.13 -10.35 -0.29
CA CYS A 43 3.52 -10.79 -0.24
C CYS A 43 3.81 -12.00 -1.12
N GLU A 44 2.83 -12.90 -1.30
CA GLU A 44 2.96 -14.07 -2.18
C GLU A 44 2.94 -13.71 -3.66
N LYS A 45 2.12 -12.73 -4.06
CA LYS A 45 2.07 -12.21 -5.43
C LYS A 45 3.24 -11.31 -5.77
N GLY A 46 3.75 -10.60 -4.78
CA GLY A 46 4.92 -9.73 -4.94
C GLY A 46 6.22 -10.52 -4.94
N GLU A 47 7.27 -9.99 -5.55
CA GLU A 47 8.64 -10.54 -5.52
C GLU A 47 9.30 -10.41 -4.13
N TYR A 48 8.51 -10.30 -3.06
CA TYR A 48 9.01 -10.05 -1.70
C TYR A 48 9.50 -11.31 -0.99
N GLY A 49 9.48 -12.47 -1.65
CA GLY A 49 10.29 -13.68 -1.44
C GLY A 49 10.21 -14.37 -0.08
N GLU A 50 9.69 -13.76 0.93
CA GLU A 50 9.54 -14.30 2.28
C GLU A 50 8.07 -14.38 2.68
N GLN A 51 7.71 -15.48 3.29
CA GLN A 51 6.38 -15.66 3.87
C GLN A 51 6.10 -14.57 4.91
N PHE A 52 5.07 -13.75 4.69
CA PHE A 52 4.70 -12.70 5.63
C PHE A 52 4.34 -13.27 6.99
N ASN A 53 4.95 -12.69 8.04
CA ASN A 53 4.68 -13.09 9.41
C ASN A 53 4.11 -11.91 10.22
N VAL A 54 2.82 -11.96 10.49
CA VAL A 54 2.09 -10.92 11.22
C VAL A 54 2.68 -10.61 12.59
N ARG A 55 3.19 -11.62 13.31
CA ARG A 55 3.79 -11.42 14.64
C ARG A 55 5.13 -10.67 14.57
N VAL A 56 5.91 -10.93 13.52
CA VAL A 56 7.16 -10.19 13.27
C VAL A 56 6.84 -8.75 12.91
N PHE A 57 5.86 -8.51 12.03
CA PHE A 57 5.38 -7.18 11.70
C PHE A 57 4.91 -6.41 12.94
N MET A 58 4.03 -7.02 13.75
CA MET A 58 3.53 -6.42 14.99
C MET A 58 4.66 -5.99 15.93
N ARG A 59 5.67 -6.84 16.09
CA ARG A 59 6.83 -6.56 16.95
C ARG A 59 7.71 -5.45 16.39
N THR A 60 8.00 -5.51 15.09
CA THR A 60 8.88 -4.54 14.42
C THR A 60 8.25 -3.16 14.35
N CYS A 61 6.96 -3.09 14.07
CA CYS A 61 6.21 -1.83 13.91
C CYS A 61 5.47 -1.39 15.18
N LYS A 62 5.77 -1.99 16.34
CA LYS A 62 5.01 -1.80 17.59
C LYS A 62 4.75 -0.34 17.94
N LEU A 63 5.78 0.49 17.93
CA LEU A 63 5.66 1.91 18.32
C LEU A 63 4.75 2.70 17.37
N PHE A 64 4.80 2.39 16.08
CA PHE A 64 3.91 3.02 15.09
C PHE A 64 2.47 2.57 15.28
N ILE A 65 2.24 1.26 15.48
CA ILE A 65 0.90 0.71 15.73
C ILE A 65 0.32 1.29 17.01
N GLU A 66 1.10 1.40 18.09
CA GLU A 66 0.68 2.07 19.33
C GLU A 66 0.31 3.53 19.10
N GLY A 67 1.02 4.25 18.22
CA GLY A 67 0.69 5.61 17.82
C GLY A 67 -0.69 5.71 17.16
N PHE A 68 -1.03 4.80 16.24
CA PHE A 68 -2.37 4.74 15.62
C PHE A 68 -3.47 4.45 16.65
N VAL A 69 -3.22 3.55 17.60
CA VAL A 69 -4.18 3.22 18.65
C VAL A 69 -4.41 4.40 19.61
N VAL A 70 -3.33 5.09 20.02
CA VAL A 70 -3.41 6.23 20.94
C VAL A 70 -4.02 7.47 20.28
N ALA A 71 -3.83 7.66 18.98
CA ALA A 71 -4.48 8.73 18.22
C ALA A 71 -6.02 8.59 18.17
N GLY A 72 -6.56 7.50 18.68
CA GLY A 72 -7.94 7.45 19.17
C GLY A 72 -8.94 6.77 18.25
N GLU A 73 -8.50 6.09 17.22
CA GLU A 73 -9.45 5.55 16.23
C GLU A 73 -9.38 4.04 16.05
N LEU A 74 -8.36 3.37 16.60
CA LEU A 74 -8.18 1.93 16.43
C LEU A 74 -8.28 1.17 17.75
N GLU A 75 -9.18 0.20 17.79
CA GLU A 75 -9.27 -0.74 18.89
C GLU A 75 -8.22 -1.86 18.71
N THR A 76 -7.44 -2.14 19.75
CA THR A 76 -6.33 -3.12 19.73
C THR A 76 -6.74 -4.52 19.31
N ASN A 77 -8.00 -4.89 19.54
CA ASN A 77 -8.57 -6.19 19.19
C ASN A 77 -9.16 -6.27 17.78
N LYS A 78 -9.13 -5.16 17.02
CA LYS A 78 -9.66 -5.07 15.64
C LYS A 78 -8.58 -4.85 14.58
N LEU A 79 -7.32 -5.02 14.93
CA LEU A 79 -6.21 -4.71 14.02
C LEU A 79 -5.75 -5.89 13.17
N PHE A 80 -5.79 -7.09 13.72
CA PHE A 80 -5.19 -8.28 13.10
C PHE A 80 -6.14 -9.46 13.12
N TYR A 81 -6.25 -10.12 11.96
CA TYR A 81 -7.08 -11.29 11.77
C TYR A 81 -6.30 -12.36 11.04
N GLN A 82 -6.75 -13.60 11.16
CA GLN A 82 -6.28 -14.72 10.36
C GLN A 82 -7.51 -15.47 9.85
N ASN A 83 -7.57 -15.71 8.54
CA ASN A 83 -8.62 -16.50 7.95
C ASN A 83 -8.34 -18.02 8.07
N THR A 84 -9.28 -18.84 7.62
CA THR A 84 -9.14 -20.31 7.65
C THR A 84 -8.00 -20.85 6.79
N ASP A 85 -7.59 -20.12 5.77
CA ASP A 85 -6.50 -20.52 4.86
C ASP A 85 -5.12 -20.12 5.44
N GLY A 86 -5.11 -19.47 6.60
CA GLY A 86 -3.90 -19.04 7.29
C GLY A 86 -3.41 -17.65 6.88
N HIS A 87 -4.11 -16.96 5.98
CA HIS A 87 -3.75 -15.61 5.56
C HIS A 87 -3.89 -14.61 6.69
N ALA A 88 -2.93 -13.72 6.79
CA ALA A 88 -2.95 -12.58 7.73
C ALA A 88 -3.70 -11.42 7.10
N LEU A 89 -4.78 -11.00 7.75
CA LEU A 89 -5.57 -9.85 7.35
C LEU A 89 -5.32 -8.72 8.35
N ILE A 90 -5.05 -7.53 7.84
CA ILE A 90 -4.66 -6.37 8.64
C ILE A 90 -5.65 -5.24 8.39
N HIS A 91 -6.00 -4.50 9.45
CA HIS A 91 -6.88 -3.33 9.35
C HIS A 91 -6.38 -2.33 8.31
N GLU A 92 -7.27 -1.80 7.46
CA GLU A 92 -6.92 -0.94 6.32
C GLU A 92 -6.09 0.30 6.69
N GLN A 93 -6.29 0.87 7.87
CA GLN A 93 -5.52 2.04 8.32
C GLN A 93 -4.02 1.75 8.51
N LEU A 94 -3.62 0.49 8.59
CA LEU A 94 -2.21 0.10 8.65
C LEU A 94 -1.59 -0.17 7.27
N THR A 95 -2.31 0.09 6.18
CA THR A 95 -1.86 -0.18 4.80
C THR A 95 -0.50 0.45 4.49
N TYR A 96 -0.35 1.75 4.72
CA TYR A 96 0.91 2.45 4.39
C TYR A 96 2.07 1.98 5.27
N LEU A 97 1.82 1.71 6.55
CA LEU A 97 2.82 1.14 7.45
C LEU A 97 3.27 -0.24 6.98
N PHE A 98 2.32 -1.08 6.57
CA PHE A 98 2.61 -2.41 6.01
C PHE A 98 3.43 -2.31 4.71
N LEU A 99 3.03 -1.46 3.77
CA LEU A 99 3.75 -1.26 2.51
C LEU A 99 5.20 -0.82 2.74
N CYS A 100 5.42 0.15 3.64
CA CYS A 100 6.76 0.58 4.02
C CYS A 100 7.59 -0.52 4.71
N TYR A 101 6.92 -1.42 5.44
CA TYR A 101 7.57 -2.56 6.09
C TYR A 101 8.05 -3.60 5.08
N VAL A 102 7.21 -3.96 4.11
CA VAL A 102 7.53 -5.00 3.12
C VAL A 102 8.47 -4.49 2.02
N ASN A 103 8.38 -3.22 1.65
CA ASN A 103 9.23 -2.63 0.62
C ASN A 103 9.66 -1.20 0.97
N LYS A 104 10.96 -1.02 1.20
CA LYS A 104 11.54 0.28 1.54
C LYS A 104 11.38 1.35 0.46
N ALA A 105 11.17 0.98 -0.80
CA ALA A 105 10.90 1.95 -1.86
C ALA A 105 9.61 2.75 -1.58
N TRP A 106 8.60 2.13 -0.98
CA TRP A 106 7.39 2.82 -0.55
C TRP A 106 7.64 3.88 0.52
N LEU A 107 8.56 3.61 1.45
CA LEU A 107 8.93 4.61 2.45
C LEU A 107 9.54 5.85 1.79
N ILE A 108 10.40 5.67 0.80
CA ILE A 108 11.03 6.77 0.05
C ILE A 108 9.95 7.54 -0.73
N TYR A 109 9.06 6.84 -1.42
CA TYR A 109 7.98 7.43 -2.19
C TYR A 109 7.02 8.27 -1.32
N PHE A 110 6.53 7.72 -0.21
CA PHE A 110 5.64 8.46 0.70
C PHE A 110 6.33 9.65 1.35
N ASN A 111 7.63 9.53 1.67
CA ASN A 111 8.39 10.66 2.20
C ASN A 111 8.54 11.78 1.15
N SER A 112 8.69 11.44 -0.13
CA SER A 112 8.70 12.41 -1.23
C SER A 112 7.36 13.13 -1.34
N LEU A 113 6.23 12.40 -1.35
CA LEU A 113 4.89 12.99 -1.37
C LEU A 113 4.66 13.93 -0.17
N LEU A 114 5.08 13.52 1.03
CA LEU A 114 4.98 14.38 2.22
C LEU A 114 5.81 15.65 2.08
N SER A 115 7.02 15.54 1.54
CA SER A 115 7.88 16.71 1.25
C SER A 115 7.20 17.67 0.27
N ASP A 116 6.54 17.15 -0.77
CA ASP A 116 5.79 17.96 -1.72
C ASP A 116 4.62 18.68 -1.06
N VAL A 117 3.90 18.03 -0.16
CA VAL A 117 2.83 18.67 0.63
C VAL A 117 3.38 19.82 1.47
N ILE A 118 4.51 19.60 2.15
CA ILE A 118 5.13 20.61 3.02
C ILE A 118 5.63 21.81 2.21
N ASN A 119 6.28 21.56 1.07
CA ASN A 119 6.92 22.60 0.28
C ASN A 119 5.97 23.32 -0.67
N ASN A 120 4.99 22.60 -1.23
CA ASN A 120 4.11 23.08 -2.31
C ASN A 120 2.64 23.18 -1.89
N GLY A 121 2.30 22.73 -0.68
CA GLY A 121 0.93 22.68 -0.16
C GLY A 121 0.07 21.55 -0.72
N VAL A 122 0.60 20.77 -1.67
CA VAL A 122 -0.13 19.67 -2.33
C VAL A 122 0.86 18.63 -2.86
N ALA A 123 0.44 17.36 -2.82
CA ALA A 123 1.09 16.27 -3.53
C ALA A 123 0.06 15.48 -4.32
N TYR A 124 0.50 14.89 -5.42
CA TYR A 124 -0.31 14.01 -6.27
C TYR A 124 0.42 12.68 -6.43
N SER A 125 -0.32 11.57 -6.41
CA SER A 125 0.27 10.28 -6.78
C SER A 125 0.66 10.25 -8.25
N ASP A 126 1.63 9.44 -8.60
CA ASP A 126 2.12 9.30 -9.98
C ASP A 126 1.01 8.80 -10.91
N SER A 127 0.15 7.90 -10.44
CA SER A 127 -1.02 7.43 -11.19
C SER A 127 -2.02 8.54 -11.45
N PHE A 128 -2.28 9.42 -10.48
CA PHE A 128 -3.14 10.59 -10.68
C PHE A 128 -2.56 11.53 -11.72
N LEU A 129 -1.25 11.84 -11.64
CA LEU A 129 -0.57 12.69 -12.61
C LEU A 129 -0.61 12.09 -14.02
N LEU A 130 -0.36 10.77 -14.14
CA LEU A 130 -0.43 10.06 -15.41
C LEU A 130 -1.84 10.13 -15.99
N LYS A 131 -2.87 9.84 -15.20
CA LYS A 131 -4.28 9.92 -15.62
C LYS A 131 -4.66 11.32 -16.09
N GLN A 132 -4.27 12.36 -15.35
CA GLN A 132 -4.51 13.75 -15.75
C GLN A 132 -3.77 14.12 -17.03
N THR A 133 -2.55 13.65 -17.20
CA THR A 133 -1.76 13.87 -18.42
C THR A 133 -2.42 13.22 -19.63
N MET A 134 -2.83 11.97 -19.52
CA MET A 134 -3.51 11.24 -20.60
C MET A 134 -4.88 11.84 -20.98
N GLN A 135 -5.58 12.48 -20.01
CA GLN A 135 -6.84 13.14 -20.29
C GLN A 135 -6.70 14.52 -20.95
N ARG A 136 -5.58 15.20 -20.72
CA ARG A 136 -5.38 16.60 -21.15
C ARG A 136 -4.46 16.76 -22.35
N ILE A 137 -3.57 15.82 -22.57
CA ILE A 137 -2.60 15.86 -23.65
C ILE A 137 -3.04 14.88 -24.75
N PRO A 138 -3.21 15.33 -26.00
CA PRO A 138 -3.51 14.46 -27.14
C PRO A 138 -2.46 13.37 -27.29
N SER A 139 -2.87 12.17 -27.70
CA SER A 139 -2.00 11.00 -27.81
C SER A 139 -0.81 11.20 -28.73
N ASP A 140 -1.01 11.94 -29.84
CA ASP A 140 0.07 12.25 -30.81
C ASP A 140 1.15 13.17 -30.21
N VAL A 141 0.80 14.00 -29.25
CA VAL A 141 1.75 14.85 -28.52
C VAL A 141 2.51 14.03 -27.49
N LEU A 142 1.83 13.12 -26.78
CA LEU A 142 2.48 12.21 -25.84
C LEU A 142 3.50 11.29 -26.52
N GLU A 143 3.16 10.75 -27.69
CA GLU A 143 4.08 9.92 -28.47
C GLU A 143 5.35 10.70 -28.86
N LYS A 144 5.21 11.95 -29.34
CA LYS A 144 6.37 12.81 -29.67
C LYS A 144 7.27 13.09 -28.47
N ILE A 145 6.66 13.32 -27.27
CA ILE A 145 7.45 13.54 -26.04
C ILE A 145 8.20 12.27 -25.66
N LEU A 146 7.59 11.10 -25.80
CA LEU A 146 8.23 9.81 -25.49
C LEU A 146 9.35 9.47 -26.49
N GLU A 147 9.17 9.80 -27.76
CA GLU A 147 10.20 9.62 -28.79
C GLU A 147 11.42 10.53 -28.54
N SER A 148 11.20 11.81 -28.25
CA SER A 148 12.30 12.75 -27.94
C SER A 148 13.12 12.32 -26.72
N ARG A 149 12.51 11.77 -25.68
CA ARG A 149 13.24 11.24 -24.52
C ARG A 149 14.12 10.02 -24.84
N LYS A 150 13.68 9.16 -25.76
CA LYS A 150 14.49 8.00 -26.20
C LYS A 150 15.72 8.41 -26.98
N GLU A 151 15.66 9.52 -27.69
CA GLU A 151 16.82 10.08 -28.41
C GLU A 151 17.86 10.69 -27.46
N ASP A 152 17.40 11.31 -26.37
CA ASP A 152 18.28 11.90 -25.34
C ASP A 152 18.98 10.84 -24.45
N GLU A 153 18.39 9.64 -24.33
CA GLU A 153 18.94 8.53 -23.51
C GLU A 153 19.94 7.63 -24.29
N GLN A 154 20.17 7.87 -25.57
CA GLN A 154 21.23 7.13 -26.29
C GLN A 154 22.59 7.73 -25.93
N PRO A 155 23.48 6.97 -25.23
CA PRO A 155 24.83 7.45 -24.96
C PRO A 155 25.52 7.66 -26.29
N THR A 156 26.01 8.88 -26.51
CA THR A 156 26.92 9.17 -27.61
C THR A 156 28.12 8.23 -27.49
N ALA A 157 28.12 7.18 -28.31
CA ALA A 157 29.24 6.30 -28.47
C ALA A 157 30.38 7.11 -29.09
N THR A 158 31.37 7.35 -28.27
CA THR A 158 32.68 7.86 -28.68
C THR A 158 33.71 6.75 -28.46
#